data_351dce1ef88825c3b36add5ccbb5f9a5
#
_entry.id   351dce1ef88825c3b36add5ccbb5f9a5
#
_cell.length_a   1.000
_cell.length_b   1.000
_cell.length_c   1.000
_cell.angle_alpha   90.00
_cell.angle_beta   90.00
_cell.angle_gamma   90.00
#
_symmetry.space_group_name_H-M   'P 1'
#
loop_
_entity.id
_entity.type
_entity.pdbx_description
1 polymer ?
#
loop_
_entity_poly.entity_id
_entity_poly.type
_entity_poly.pdbx_seq_one_letter_code
_entity_poly.pdbx_strand_id
1 'polypeptide(L)'
;PFIRVMDSLTLAISQGSLRRGSAAIYIRVDHPEIEEFIELRRPTGGDPNRKALNLHHGIIIPDEFMRAVENDEEWGLKSPKDQAVIRKISARSLWIRMLSTRIETGEPYFLYIDHVNKAIPEHHKLAGLEVKMSNLCSEITLPTGIDKDGEQRTAVCCLSSLNLETYMEWKDHPTIVEDIMRFLDNVIQDFIDRAPDAMERAKYSAMRERSVGLGVMGYHSFLQSQNIPMESVMAKVWNKRIFKQIKEAADAASVTLAKERGPCPDAGEYGVMERFSNKMAIAPTASISI
;
A
#
# COMPACT_ATOMS: atom_id res chain seq x y z
N PRO A 1 -23.50 7.72 6.49
CA PRO A 1 -24.28 6.47 6.71
C PRO A 1 -23.58 5.23 6.14
N PHE A 2 -23.08 5.24 4.86
CA PHE A 2 -22.46 4.06 4.23
C PHE A 2 -21.20 3.59 4.98
N ILE A 3 -20.36 4.50 5.44
CA ILE A 3 -19.16 4.17 6.23
C ILE A 3 -19.56 3.38 7.49
N ARG A 4 -20.66 3.72 8.15
CA ARG A 4 -21.16 3.00 9.32
C ARG A 4 -21.58 1.57 8.99
N VAL A 5 -22.17 1.33 7.82
CA VAL A 5 -22.51 -0.02 7.35
C VAL A 5 -21.24 -0.85 7.20
N MET A 6 -20.22 -0.30 6.55
CA MET A 6 -18.92 -0.96 6.38
C MET A 6 -18.21 -1.20 7.72
N ASP A 7 -18.30 -0.26 8.65
CA ASP A 7 -17.76 -0.39 10.00
C ASP A 7 -18.39 -1.59 10.75
N SER A 8 -19.70 -1.69 10.68
CA SER A 8 -20.44 -2.80 11.31
C SER A 8 -20.18 -4.14 10.61
N LEU A 9 -20.08 -4.15 9.28
CA LEU A 9 -19.74 -5.35 8.52
C LEU A 9 -18.33 -5.85 8.88
N THR A 10 -17.36 -4.95 8.95
CA THR A 10 -15.98 -5.28 9.34
C THR A 10 -15.93 -5.91 10.73
N LEU A 11 -16.71 -5.37 11.68
CA LEU A 11 -16.82 -5.94 13.02
C LEU A 11 -17.45 -7.34 13.01
N ALA A 12 -18.46 -7.56 12.15
CA ALA A 12 -19.18 -8.84 12.07
C ALA A 12 -18.32 -9.96 11.47
N ILE A 13 -17.37 -9.63 10.60
CA ILE A 13 -16.46 -10.60 9.98
C ILE A 13 -15.30 -10.89 10.94
N SER A 14 -15.28 -12.08 11.51
CA SER A 14 -14.24 -12.53 12.42
C SER A 14 -13.90 -14.00 12.16
N GLN A 15 -12.61 -14.32 12.11
CA GLN A 15 -12.12 -15.68 11.96
C GLN A 15 -11.72 -16.24 13.33
N GLY A 16 -12.58 -17.14 13.88
CA GLY A 16 -12.28 -17.90 15.09
C GLY A 16 -11.93 -17.06 16.33
N SER A 17 -12.44 -15.86 16.45
CA SER A 17 -12.13 -14.87 17.51
C SER A 17 -10.67 -14.46 17.67
N LEU A 18 -9.75 -15.08 16.94
CA LEU A 18 -8.31 -14.76 16.98
C LEU A 18 -7.95 -13.58 16.08
N ARG A 19 -8.58 -13.46 14.91
CA ARG A 19 -8.42 -12.35 13.97
C ARG A 19 -9.77 -11.75 13.62
N ARG A 20 -9.93 -10.47 13.91
CA ARG A 20 -11.12 -9.70 13.51
C ARG A 20 -10.98 -9.22 12.08
N GLY A 21 -12.11 -8.99 11.41
CA GLY A 21 -12.13 -8.27 10.15
C GLY A 21 -11.51 -6.89 10.32
N SER A 22 -10.71 -6.46 9.35
CA SER A 22 -10.10 -5.13 9.33
C SER A 22 -10.15 -4.58 7.92
N ALA A 23 -10.45 -3.29 7.79
CA ALA A 23 -10.51 -2.61 6.51
C ALA A 23 -10.10 -1.15 6.65
N ALA A 24 -9.51 -0.59 5.61
CA ALA A 24 -9.27 0.83 5.48
C ALA A 24 -10.26 1.44 4.47
N ILE A 25 -10.71 2.65 4.74
CA ILE A 25 -11.53 3.44 3.84
C ILE A 25 -10.83 4.75 3.53
N TYR A 26 -10.80 5.12 2.26
CA TYR A 26 -10.12 6.30 1.79
C TYR A 26 -11.10 7.34 1.24
N ILE A 27 -10.80 8.61 1.48
CA ILE A 27 -11.51 9.75 0.92
C ILE A 27 -10.50 10.76 0.36
N ARG A 28 -10.88 11.48 -0.68
CA ARG A 28 -10.06 12.58 -1.19
C ARG A 28 -10.19 13.80 -0.29
N VAL A 29 -9.10 14.55 -0.13
CA VAL A 29 -9.07 15.78 0.70
C VAL A 29 -9.99 16.89 0.15
N ASP A 30 -10.40 16.80 -1.12
CA ASP A 30 -11.36 17.73 -1.75
C ASP A 30 -12.83 17.26 -1.66
N HIS A 31 -13.12 16.17 -0.92
CA HIS A 31 -14.48 15.68 -0.75
C HIS A 31 -15.31 16.60 0.15
N PRO A 32 -16.60 16.86 -0.15
CA PRO A 32 -17.45 17.76 0.63
C PRO A 32 -17.60 17.40 2.12
N GLU A 33 -17.53 16.10 2.43
CA GLU A 33 -17.67 15.57 3.79
C GLU A 33 -16.32 15.32 4.49
N ILE A 34 -15.22 15.90 4.01
CA ILE A 34 -13.88 15.66 4.55
C ILE A 34 -13.78 16.02 6.04
N GLU A 35 -14.39 17.12 6.46
CA GLU A 35 -14.36 17.56 7.85
C GLU A 35 -15.09 16.58 8.78
N GLU A 36 -16.21 16.00 8.32
CA GLU A 36 -16.93 14.98 9.05
C GLU A 36 -16.14 13.66 9.08
N PHE A 37 -15.51 13.29 7.97
CA PHE A 37 -14.68 12.08 7.87
C PHE A 37 -13.52 12.09 8.87
N ILE A 38 -12.87 13.21 9.07
CA ILE A 38 -11.79 13.39 10.06
C ILE A 38 -12.27 13.07 11.48
N GLU A 39 -13.53 13.39 11.80
CA GLU A 39 -14.11 13.19 13.13
C GLU A 39 -14.62 11.75 13.40
N LEU A 40 -14.71 10.89 12.35
CA LEU A 40 -15.28 9.55 12.49
C LEU A 40 -14.54 8.67 13.50
N ARG A 41 -13.22 8.83 13.60
CA ARG A 41 -12.36 8.02 14.47
C ARG A 41 -12.31 8.52 15.92
N ARG A 42 -12.68 9.74 16.18
CA ARG A 42 -12.71 10.27 17.56
C ARG A 42 -13.78 9.55 18.36
N PRO A 43 -13.43 8.88 19.47
CA PRO A 43 -14.41 8.10 20.25
C PRO A 43 -15.40 8.97 21.02
N THR A 44 -15.02 10.21 21.32
CA THR A 44 -15.79 11.15 22.13
C THR A 44 -16.31 12.33 21.31
N GLY A 45 -17.40 12.93 21.76
CA GLY A 45 -18.03 14.09 21.11
C GLY A 45 -18.81 13.76 19.84
N GLY A 46 -19.76 14.63 19.49
CA GLY A 46 -20.62 14.47 18.30
C GLY A 46 -21.65 13.35 18.41
N ASP A 47 -22.27 13.03 17.27
CA ASP A 47 -23.28 11.98 17.17
C ASP A 47 -22.62 10.59 17.12
N PRO A 48 -22.90 9.69 18.10
CA PRO A 48 -22.39 8.33 18.11
C PRO A 48 -22.72 7.51 16.85
N ASN A 49 -23.84 7.81 16.20
CA ASN A 49 -24.26 7.13 14.98
C ASN A 49 -23.41 7.52 13.76
N ARG A 50 -22.59 8.55 13.88
CA ARG A 50 -21.65 9.00 12.85
C ARG A 50 -20.21 8.59 13.12
N LYS A 51 -19.95 7.74 14.14
CA LYS A 51 -18.63 7.20 14.43
C LYS A 51 -18.38 5.90 13.67
N ALA A 52 -17.12 5.66 13.33
CA ALA A 52 -16.65 4.43 12.70
C ALA A 52 -15.30 4.05 13.34
N LEU A 53 -15.36 3.24 14.39
CA LEU A 53 -14.21 2.92 15.24
C LEU A 53 -13.54 1.59 14.89
N ASN A 54 -14.15 0.78 14.02
CA ASN A 54 -13.64 -0.52 13.59
C ASN A 54 -12.95 -0.45 12.21
N LEU A 55 -13.14 0.67 11.48
CA LEU A 55 -12.44 0.95 10.23
C LEU A 55 -11.20 1.80 10.48
N HIS A 56 -10.21 1.65 9.64
CA HIS A 56 -9.09 2.58 9.53
C HIS A 56 -9.37 3.60 8.43
N HIS A 57 -8.98 4.84 8.66
CA HIS A 57 -9.33 5.97 7.80
C HIS A 57 -8.09 6.51 7.09
N GLY A 58 -8.17 6.72 5.78
CA GLY A 58 -7.13 7.33 4.98
C GLY A 58 -7.62 8.54 4.18
N ILE A 59 -6.75 9.52 3.99
CA ILE A 59 -7.02 10.70 3.19
C ILE A 59 -6.03 10.73 2.02
N ILE A 60 -6.58 10.84 0.82
CA ILE A 60 -5.82 10.97 -0.42
C ILE A 60 -5.49 12.44 -0.63
N ILE A 61 -4.21 12.75 -0.68
CA ILE A 61 -3.65 14.10 -0.70
C ILE A 61 -2.90 14.32 -2.01
N PRO A 62 -3.38 15.20 -2.92
CA PRO A 62 -2.61 15.63 -4.07
C PRO A 62 -1.61 16.73 -3.70
N ASP A 63 -0.55 16.89 -4.51
CA ASP A 63 0.45 17.94 -4.34
C ASP A 63 -0.15 19.35 -4.37
N GLU A 64 -1.23 19.53 -5.14
CA GLU A 64 -1.98 20.80 -5.23
C GLU A 64 -2.51 21.24 -3.86
N PHE A 65 -3.05 20.30 -3.05
CA PHE A 65 -3.49 20.61 -1.70
C PHE A 65 -2.33 21.07 -0.81
N MET A 66 -1.19 20.41 -0.88
CA MET A 66 -0.03 20.78 -0.07
C MET A 66 0.53 22.15 -0.46
N ARG A 67 0.51 22.49 -1.76
CA ARG A 67 0.84 23.86 -2.22
C ARG A 67 -0.15 24.90 -1.68
N ALA A 68 -1.44 24.58 -1.68
CA ALA A 68 -2.45 25.48 -1.10
C ALA A 68 -2.26 25.66 0.42
N VAL A 69 -1.83 24.62 1.14
CA VAL A 69 -1.47 24.72 2.57
C VAL A 69 -0.24 25.61 2.78
N GLU A 70 0.81 25.44 1.97
CA GLU A 70 2.04 26.23 2.06
C GLU A 70 1.75 27.73 1.81
N ASN A 71 0.99 28.02 0.77
CA ASN A 71 0.64 29.38 0.36
C ASN A 71 -0.50 30.02 1.14
N ASP A 72 -1.11 29.31 2.10
CA ASP A 72 -2.28 29.77 2.88
C ASP A 72 -3.50 30.13 2.02
N GLU A 73 -3.78 29.29 1.02
CA GLU A 73 -4.85 29.47 0.05
C GLU A 73 -6.16 28.81 0.50
N GLU A 74 -7.24 29.17 -0.20
CA GLU A 74 -8.52 28.45 -0.10
C GLU A 74 -8.45 27.11 -0.87
N TRP A 75 -9.09 26.09 -0.32
CA TRP A 75 -9.25 24.77 -0.92
C TRP A 75 -10.71 24.51 -1.29
N GLY A 76 -10.95 24.16 -2.55
CA GLY A 76 -12.28 23.87 -3.04
C GLY A 76 -12.71 22.43 -2.74
N LEU A 77 -13.80 22.27 -2.01
CA LEU A 77 -14.47 20.98 -1.84
C LEU A 77 -15.37 20.71 -3.02
N LYS A 78 -15.19 19.54 -3.67
CA LYS A 78 -15.76 19.21 -4.98
C LYS A 78 -16.82 18.11 -4.87
N SER A 79 -17.91 18.27 -5.60
CA SER A 79 -18.92 17.24 -5.76
C SER A 79 -18.31 15.98 -6.44
N PRO A 80 -18.49 14.78 -5.89
CA PRO A 80 -18.02 13.56 -6.55
C PRO A 80 -18.71 13.28 -7.89
N LYS A 81 -19.90 13.86 -8.11
CA LYS A 81 -20.72 13.62 -9.30
C LYS A 81 -20.20 14.34 -10.55
N ASP A 82 -19.86 15.62 -10.39
CA ASP A 82 -19.57 16.52 -11.52
C ASP A 82 -18.31 17.38 -11.33
N GLN A 83 -17.59 17.15 -10.21
CA GLN A 83 -16.38 17.87 -9.83
C GLN A 83 -16.56 19.38 -9.63
N ALA A 84 -17.81 19.87 -9.57
CA ALA A 84 -18.08 21.25 -9.27
C ALA A 84 -17.67 21.60 -7.84
N VAL A 85 -17.08 22.79 -7.65
CA VAL A 85 -16.74 23.29 -6.32
C VAL A 85 -18.02 23.69 -5.60
N ILE A 86 -18.33 22.98 -4.49
CA ILE A 86 -19.52 23.22 -3.66
C ILE A 86 -19.24 24.28 -2.61
N ARG A 87 -18.05 24.24 -2.01
CA ARG A 87 -17.64 25.10 -0.91
C ARG A 87 -16.13 25.26 -0.92
N LYS A 88 -15.65 26.41 -0.43
CA LYS A 88 -14.24 26.67 -0.17
C LYS A 88 -13.97 26.76 1.30
N ILE A 89 -12.81 26.28 1.73
CA ILE A 89 -12.32 26.32 3.11
C ILE A 89 -10.82 26.65 3.12
N SER A 90 -10.27 27.10 4.24
CA SER A 90 -8.83 27.29 4.37
C SER A 90 -8.10 25.95 4.30
N ALA A 91 -7.19 25.79 3.34
CA ALA A 91 -6.35 24.59 3.20
C ALA A 91 -5.51 24.35 4.47
N ARG A 92 -4.91 25.40 5.02
CA ARG A 92 -4.08 25.34 6.22
C ARG A 92 -4.88 24.92 7.45
N SER A 93 -6.08 25.47 7.64
CA SER A 93 -6.95 25.10 8.75
C SER A 93 -7.38 23.63 8.67
N LEU A 94 -7.72 23.14 7.47
CA LEU A 94 -8.04 21.73 7.25
C LEU A 94 -6.84 20.85 7.58
N TRP A 95 -5.65 21.22 7.11
CA TRP A 95 -4.41 20.46 7.36
C TRP A 95 -4.09 20.36 8.86
N ILE A 96 -4.18 21.48 9.59
CA ILE A 96 -3.98 21.49 11.05
C ILE A 96 -4.99 20.56 11.75
N ARG A 97 -6.25 20.59 11.34
CA ARG A 97 -7.29 19.71 11.89
C ARG A 97 -6.98 18.23 11.63
N MET A 98 -6.52 17.89 10.42
CA MET A 98 -6.09 16.53 10.08
C MET A 98 -4.92 16.09 10.97
N LEU A 99 -3.90 16.92 11.15
CA LEU A 99 -2.75 16.65 12.02
C LEU A 99 -3.17 16.49 13.49
N SER A 100 -4.03 17.36 14.02
CA SER A 100 -4.52 17.27 15.38
C SER A 100 -5.24 15.95 15.63
N THR A 101 -6.14 15.56 14.73
CA THR A 101 -6.85 14.28 14.84
C THR A 101 -5.88 13.09 14.77
N ARG A 102 -4.87 13.17 13.90
CA ARG A 102 -3.85 12.12 13.80
C ARG A 102 -3.01 11.99 15.07
N ILE A 103 -2.66 13.09 15.72
CA ILE A 103 -1.94 13.07 17.02
C ILE A 103 -2.82 12.43 18.11
N GLU A 104 -4.12 12.78 18.13
CA GLU A 104 -5.04 12.28 19.14
C GLU A 104 -5.43 10.82 18.97
N THR A 105 -5.53 10.33 17.74
CA THR A 105 -6.13 9.02 17.44
C THR A 105 -5.20 8.05 16.70
N GLY A 106 -4.06 8.51 16.18
CA GLY A 106 -3.19 7.76 15.26
C GLY A 106 -3.67 7.76 13.81
N GLU A 107 -4.84 8.31 13.51
CA GLU A 107 -5.47 8.37 12.19
C GLU A 107 -5.95 9.79 11.85
N PRO A 108 -6.16 10.11 10.58
CA PRO A 108 -6.15 9.27 9.37
C PRO A 108 -4.74 8.97 8.85
N TYR A 109 -4.64 7.96 7.96
CA TYR A 109 -3.48 7.79 7.09
C TYR A 109 -3.41 8.93 6.07
N PHE A 110 -2.19 9.31 5.67
CA PHE A 110 -1.98 10.29 4.60
C PHE A 110 -1.36 9.59 3.39
N LEU A 111 -2.07 9.60 2.26
CA LEU A 111 -1.60 9.04 1.01
C LEU A 111 -1.32 10.17 0.01
N TYR A 112 -0.06 10.45 -0.24
CA TYR A 112 0.40 11.45 -1.22
C TYR A 112 0.33 10.85 -2.62
N ILE A 113 -0.84 10.97 -3.24
CA ILE A 113 -1.21 10.19 -4.43
C ILE A 113 -0.35 10.51 -5.65
N ASP A 114 0.07 11.77 -5.81
CA ASP A 114 0.90 12.17 -6.94
C ASP A 114 2.30 11.56 -6.84
N HIS A 115 2.87 11.49 -5.63
CA HIS A 115 4.14 10.81 -5.37
C HIS A 115 4.03 9.31 -5.66
N VAL A 116 2.94 8.69 -5.25
CA VAL A 116 2.69 7.26 -5.51
C VAL A 116 2.61 7.01 -7.01
N ASN A 117 1.77 7.74 -7.74
CA ASN A 117 1.60 7.55 -9.19
C ASN A 117 2.83 7.95 -10.00
N LYS A 118 3.67 8.86 -9.50
CA LYS A 118 4.98 9.15 -10.09
C LYS A 118 5.94 7.97 -9.99
N ALA A 119 5.83 7.16 -8.93
CA ALA A 119 6.74 6.06 -8.61
C ALA A 119 6.33 4.69 -9.17
N ILE A 120 5.13 4.54 -9.75
CA ILE A 120 4.69 3.26 -10.35
C ILE A 120 5.59 2.84 -11.52
N PRO A 121 5.65 1.52 -11.83
CA PRO A 121 6.43 1.02 -12.96
C PRO A 121 6.09 1.72 -14.27
N GLU A 122 7.08 1.91 -15.14
CA GLU A 122 6.89 2.64 -16.39
C GLU A 122 5.87 1.98 -17.32
N HIS A 123 5.84 0.65 -17.39
CA HIS A 123 4.84 -0.08 -18.18
C HIS A 123 3.41 0.13 -17.64
N HIS A 124 3.23 0.35 -16.33
CA HIS A 124 1.93 0.74 -15.78
C HIS A 124 1.50 2.14 -16.22
N LYS A 125 2.45 3.09 -16.28
CA LYS A 125 2.17 4.45 -16.80
C LYS A 125 1.79 4.41 -18.28
N LEU A 126 2.54 3.66 -19.09
CA LEU A 126 2.25 3.46 -20.51
C LEU A 126 0.88 2.80 -20.73
N ALA A 127 0.47 1.90 -19.84
CA ALA A 127 -0.86 1.29 -19.84
C ALA A 127 -1.98 2.21 -19.32
N GLY A 128 -1.66 3.42 -18.86
CA GLY A 128 -2.64 4.35 -18.28
C GLY A 128 -3.20 3.88 -16.94
N LEU A 129 -2.48 3.01 -16.21
CA LEU A 129 -2.89 2.52 -14.91
C LEU A 129 -2.57 3.53 -13.81
N GLU A 130 -3.45 3.61 -12.84
CA GLU A 130 -3.32 4.52 -11.70
C GLU A 130 -3.58 3.80 -10.37
N VAL A 131 -2.78 4.15 -9.38
CA VAL A 131 -3.05 3.83 -7.98
C VAL A 131 -4.06 4.84 -7.44
N LYS A 132 -5.12 4.34 -6.79
CA LYS A 132 -6.19 5.17 -6.22
C LYS A 132 -6.21 5.17 -4.70
N MET A 133 -5.64 4.14 -4.08
CA MET A 133 -5.56 3.98 -2.63
C MET A 133 -4.44 2.99 -2.28
N SER A 134 -4.16 2.80 -1.00
CA SER A 134 -3.30 1.72 -0.52
C SER A 134 -4.12 0.58 0.11
N ASN A 135 -3.44 -0.51 0.47
CA ASN A 135 -4.00 -1.54 1.34
C ASN A 135 -4.21 -1.02 2.77
N LEU A 136 -4.77 -1.89 3.65
CA LEU A 136 -5.02 -1.61 5.06
C LEU A 136 -3.78 -1.13 5.81
N CYS A 137 -2.63 -1.75 5.59
CA CYS A 137 -1.39 -1.46 6.31
C CYS A 137 -0.54 -0.36 5.65
N SER A 138 -1.00 0.20 4.53
CA SER A 138 -0.40 1.35 3.82
C SER A 138 0.94 1.09 3.10
N GLU A 139 1.42 -0.17 3.05
CA GLU A 139 2.68 -0.53 2.37
C GLU A 139 2.50 -0.91 0.90
N ILE A 140 1.27 -1.20 0.44
CA ILE A 140 0.97 -1.65 -0.92
C ILE A 140 0.21 -0.58 -1.67
N THR A 141 0.74 -0.18 -2.83
CA THR A 141 0.13 0.78 -3.74
C THR A 141 0.10 0.18 -5.15
N LEU A 142 -0.97 -0.54 -5.45
CA LEU A 142 -1.18 -1.21 -6.74
C LEU A 142 -2.36 -0.57 -7.50
N PRO A 143 -2.36 -0.62 -8.83
CA PRO A 143 -3.44 -0.07 -9.65
C PRO A 143 -4.76 -0.78 -9.38
N THR A 144 -5.85 -0.02 -9.35
CA THR A 144 -7.22 -0.54 -9.24
C THR A 144 -8.17 0.26 -10.14
N GLY A 145 -9.34 -0.29 -10.40
CA GLY A 145 -10.34 0.33 -11.26
C GLY A 145 -10.37 -0.27 -12.66
N ILE A 146 -10.89 0.46 -13.61
CA ILE A 146 -11.04 0.01 -15.01
C ILE A 146 -9.75 0.29 -15.76
N ASP A 147 -9.20 -0.71 -16.43
CA ASP A 147 -8.03 -0.56 -17.29
C ASP A 147 -8.38 -0.20 -18.75
N LYS A 148 -7.36 -0.14 -19.61
CA LYS A 148 -7.49 0.20 -21.03
C LYS A 148 -8.37 -0.78 -21.84
N ASP A 149 -8.48 -2.02 -21.35
CA ASP A 149 -9.25 -3.08 -21.99
C ASP A 149 -10.71 -3.13 -21.50
N GLY A 150 -11.07 -2.22 -20.56
CA GLY A 150 -12.40 -2.14 -19.96
C GLY A 150 -12.60 -3.09 -18.78
N GLU A 151 -11.55 -3.82 -18.38
CA GLU A 151 -11.61 -4.79 -17.30
C GLU A 151 -11.38 -4.15 -15.95
N GLN A 152 -12.10 -4.65 -14.94
CA GLN A 152 -11.95 -4.16 -13.56
C GLN A 152 -10.80 -4.87 -12.85
N ARG A 153 -9.91 -4.08 -12.25
CA ARG A 153 -8.79 -4.56 -11.44
C ARG A 153 -9.07 -4.42 -9.95
N THR A 154 -8.75 -5.47 -9.21
CA THR A 154 -8.71 -5.50 -7.76
C THR A 154 -7.35 -6.02 -7.32
N ALA A 155 -6.57 -5.21 -6.62
CA ALA A 155 -5.21 -5.55 -6.24
C ALA A 155 -5.14 -6.77 -5.32
N VAL A 156 -4.13 -7.62 -5.54
CA VAL A 156 -3.81 -8.78 -4.71
C VAL A 156 -2.42 -8.60 -4.12
N CYS A 157 -2.27 -8.93 -2.84
CA CYS A 157 -1.05 -8.73 -2.07
C CYS A 157 -0.45 -10.08 -1.67
N CYS A 158 0.70 -10.44 -2.26
CA CYS A 158 1.49 -11.61 -1.90
C CYS A 158 2.82 -11.16 -1.33
N LEU A 159 3.05 -11.44 -0.04
CA LEU A 159 4.17 -10.90 0.73
C LEU A 159 5.05 -11.99 1.33
N SER A 160 6.34 -11.67 1.47
CA SER A 160 7.29 -12.40 2.30
C SER A 160 8.27 -11.43 2.93
N SER A 161 8.91 -11.84 4.02
CA SER A 161 9.87 -10.99 4.74
C SER A 161 11.12 -11.79 5.12
N LEU A 162 12.29 -11.29 4.71
CA LEU A 162 13.58 -11.81 5.15
C LEU A 162 13.87 -11.40 6.60
N ASN A 163 14.30 -12.34 7.42
CA ASN A 163 14.72 -12.03 8.78
C ASN A 163 16.16 -11.48 8.79
N LEU A 164 16.29 -10.19 9.04
CA LEU A 164 17.59 -9.52 9.12
C LEU A 164 18.36 -9.80 10.40
N GLU A 165 17.72 -10.31 11.46
CA GLU A 165 18.43 -10.72 12.66
C GLU A 165 19.53 -11.73 12.33
N THR A 166 19.24 -12.65 11.40
CA THR A 166 20.18 -13.66 10.89
C THR A 166 20.85 -13.26 9.57
N TYR A 167 20.87 -11.96 9.23
CA TYR A 167 21.42 -11.48 7.96
C TYR A 167 22.83 -11.99 7.68
N MET A 168 23.71 -12.01 8.71
CA MET A 168 25.10 -12.44 8.56
C MET A 168 25.24 -13.93 8.20
N GLU A 169 24.22 -14.75 8.46
CA GLU A 169 24.20 -16.18 8.13
C GLU A 169 23.83 -16.44 6.67
N TRP A 170 22.92 -15.61 6.12
CA TRP A 170 22.39 -15.84 4.77
C TRP A 170 22.85 -14.83 3.70
N LYS A 171 23.50 -13.73 4.07
CA LYS A 171 23.90 -12.66 3.13
C LYS A 171 24.73 -13.11 1.94
N ASP A 172 25.49 -14.17 2.11
CA ASP A 172 26.37 -14.76 1.07
C ASP A 172 25.72 -15.99 0.39
N HIS A 173 24.45 -16.32 0.73
CA HIS A 173 23.72 -17.41 0.08
C HIS A 173 23.34 -16.99 -1.34
N PRO A 174 23.74 -17.76 -2.36
CA PRO A 174 23.67 -17.31 -3.76
C PRO A 174 22.25 -17.15 -4.31
N THR A 175 21.29 -17.89 -3.77
CA THR A 175 19.93 -18.00 -4.37
C THR A 175 18.79 -17.61 -3.42
N ILE A 176 19.05 -17.28 -2.16
CA ILE A 176 17.98 -17.11 -1.17
C ILE A 176 16.89 -16.12 -1.61
N VAL A 177 17.26 -15.00 -2.21
CA VAL A 177 16.29 -14.00 -2.68
C VAL A 177 15.56 -14.52 -3.91
N GLU A 178 16.26 -15.17 -4.84
CA GLU A 178 15.64 -15.77 -6.02
C GLU A 178 14.64 -16.87 -5.62
N ASP A 179 15.02 -17.73 -4.68
CA ASP A 179 14.16 -18.82 -4.20
C ASP A 179 12.86 -18.30 -3.58
N ILE A 180 12.94 -17.20 -2.79
CA ILE A 180 11.75 -16.55 -2.24
C ILE A 180 10.91 -15.87 -3.32
N MET A 181 11.53 -15.21 -4.30
CA MET A 181 10.80 -14.62 -5.43
C MET A 181 10.09 -15.70 -6.25
N ARG A 182 10.73 -16.83 -6.48
CA ARG A 182 10.17 -18.00 -7.14
C ARG A 182 9.02 -18.61 -6.35
N PHE A 183 9.15 -18.68 -5.02
CA PHE A 183 8.08 -19.11 -4.14
C PHE A 183 6.86 -18.17 -4.23
N LEU A 184 7.07 -16.86 -4.20
CA LEU A 184 6.00 -15.87 -4.34
C LEU A 184 5.31 -15.94 -5.70
N ASP A 185 6.05 -16.19 -6.79
CA ASP A 185 5.48 -16.44 -8.11
C ASP A 185 4.57 -17.67 -8.13
N ASN A 186 4.98 -18.73 -7.43
CA ASN A 186 4.15 -19.94 -7.29
C ASN A 186 2.89 -19.67 -6.45
N VAL A 187 2.97 -18.87 -5.39
CA VAL A 187 1.80 -18.48 -4.56
C VAL A 187 0.80 -17.70 -5.41
N ILE A 188 1.25 -16.73 -6.21
CA ILE A 188 0.37 -16.01 -7.14
C ILE A 188 -0.25 -16.96 -8.16
N GLN A 189 0.54 -17.91 -8.70
CA GLN A 189 0.03 -18.86 -9.67
C GLN A 189 -1.06 -19.75 -9.05
N ASP A 190 -0.83 -20.27 -7.85
CA ASP A 190 -1.83 -21.07 -7.13
C ASP A 190 -3.14 -20.27 -6.89
N PHE A 191 -3.03 -18.99 -6.53
CA PHE A 191 -4.20 -18.11 -6.42
C PHE A 191 -4.92 -17.94 -7.77
N ILE A 192 -4.20 -17.71 -8.87
CA ILE A 192 -4.78 -17.56 -10.21
C ILE A 192 -5.55 -18.82 -10.61
N ASP A 193 -4.98 -20.00 -10.32
CA ASP A 193 -5.55 -21.29 -10.72
C ASP A 193 -6.77 -21.67 -9.86
N ARG A 194 -6.81 -21.30 -8.58
CA ARG A 194 -7.81 -21.76 -7.61
C ARG A 194 -8.82 -20.71 -7.16
N ALA A 195 -8.59 -19.43 -7.50
CA ALA A 195 -9.51 -18.37 -7.08
C ALA A 195 -10.93 -18.65 -7.58
N PRO A 196 -11.95 -18.54 -6.71
CA PRO A 196 -13.35 -18.73 -7.11
C PRO A 196 -13.81 -17.59 -8.04
N ASP A 197 -14.83 -17.84 -8.84
CA ASP A 197 -15.39 -16.87 -9.80
C ASP A 197 -15.76 -15.53 -9.17
N ALA A 198 -16.20 -15.53 -7.91
CA ALA A 198 -16.48 -14.30 -7.16
C ALA A 198 -15.26 -13.37 -7.01
N MET A 199 -14.05 -13.87 -7.23
CA MET A 199 -12.77 -13.16 -7.17
C MET A 199 -12.16 -12.89 -8.55
N GLU A 200 -12.93 -12.96 -9.62
CA GLU A 200 -12.45 -12.82 -11.01
C GLU A 200 -11.62 -11.54 -11.23
N ARG A 201 -12.05 -10.41 -10.68
CA ARG A 201 -11.32 -9.13 -10.77
C ARG A 201 -9.94 -9.18 -10.11
N ALA A 202 -9.84 -9.86 -8.98
CA ALA A 202 -8.57 -10.05 -8.27
C ALA A 202 -7.68 -11.04 -9.00
N LYS A 203 -8.25 -12.13 -9.53
CA LYS A 203 -7.58 -13.09 -10.39
C LYS A 203 -7.01 -12.43 -11.64
N TYR A 204 -7.82 -11.59 -12.32
CA TYR A 204 -7.39 -10.82 -13.48
C TYR A 204 -6.19 -9.93 -13.16
N SER A 205 -6.27 -9.13 -12.09
CA SER A 205 -5.16 -8.27 -11.65
C SER A 205 -3.90 -9.07 -11.36
N ALA A 206 -4.03 -10.15 -10.58
CA ALA A 206 -2.91 -11.02 -10.24
C ALA A 206 -2.23 -11.62 -11.49
N MET A 207 -3.02 -12.03 -12.48
CA MET A 207 -2.51 -12.55 -13.77
C MET A 207 -1.77 -11.46 -14.55
N ARG A 208 -2.35 -10.24 -14.63
CA ARG A 208 -1.82 -9.13 -15.45
C ARG A 208 -0.50 -8.60 -14.93
N GLU A 209 -0.41 -8.30 -13.64
CA GLU A 209 0.73 -7.59 -13.06
C GLU A 209 1.71 -8.47 -12.27
N ARG A 210 1.26 -9.62 -11.77
CA ARG A 210 2.03 -10.55 -10.92
C ARG A 210 2.84 -9.85 -9.82
N SER A 211 2.32 -8.77 -9.25
CA SER A 211 3.01 -7.98 -8.23
C SER A 211 3.20 -8.79 -6.95
N VAL A 212 4.41 -8.74 -6.40
CA VAL A 212 4.79 -9.34 -5.11
C VAL A 212 5.44 -8.29 -4.21
N GLY A 213 5.53 -8.57 -2.93
CA GLY A 213 6.15 -7.68 -1.96
C GLY A 213 7.14 -8.43 -1.08
N LEU A 214 8.40 -8.55 -1.52
CA LEU A 214 9.47 -9.01 -0.67
C LEU A 214 9.93 -7.87 0.25
N GLY A 215 9.83 -8.08 1.57
CA GLY A 215 10.26 -7.14 2.59
C GLY A 215 11.28 -7.75 3.55
N VAL A 216 11.40 -7.08 4.69
CA VAL A 216 12.32 -7.50 5.75
C VAL A 216 11.67 -7.33 7.12
N MET A 217 12.17 -8.04 8.11
CA MET A 217 11.90 -7.86 9.54
C MET A 217 13.22 -7.99 10.34
N GLY A 218 13.21 -7.62 11.60
CA GLY A 218 14.37 -7.83 12.48
C GLY A 218 15.56 -6.89 12.28
N TYR A 219 15.38 -5.74 11.59
CA TYR A 219 16.48 -4.79 11.36
C TYR A 219 17.06 -4.22 12.67
N HIS A 220 16.20 -3.92 13.65
CA HIS A 220 16.63 -3.43 14.94
C HIS A 220 17.44 -4.51 15.70
N SER A 221 16.96 -5.76 15.70
CA SER A 221 17.69 -6.90 16.29
C SER A 221 19.06 -7.10 15.65
N PHE A 222 19.13 -6.96 14.30
CA PHE A 222 20.41 -6.99 13.58
C PHE A 222 21.36 -5.89 14.08
N LEU A 223 20.88 -4.64 14.18
CA LEU A 223 21.71 -3.54 14.66
C LEU A 223 22.19 -3.77 16.10
N GLN A 224 21.33 -4.28 16.98
CA GLN A 224 21.69 -4.62 18.36
C GLN A 224 22.77 -5.71 18.39
N SER A 225 22.66 -6.77 17.60
CA SER A 225 23.67 -7.82 17.52
C SER A 225 25.04 -7.31 17.06
N GLN A 226 25.05 -6.22 16.27
CA GLN A 226 26.27 -5.56 15.81
C GLN A 226 26.74 -4.42 16.74
N ASN A 227 26.08 -4.17 17.88
CA ASN A 227 26.32 -3.04 18.77
C ASN A 227 26.23 -1.66 18.07
N ILE A 228 25.27 -1.50 17.16
CA ILE A 228 25.06 -0.28 16.34
C ILE A 228 23.80 0.43 16.83
N PRO A 229 23.90 1.66 17.38
CA PRO A 229 22.73 2.48 17.68
C PRO A 229 21.89 2.80 16.45
N MET A 230 20.56 2.77 16.56
CA MET A 230 19.63 3.00 15.47
C MET A 230 19.82 4.38 14.80
N GLU A 231 20.15 5.40 15.58
CA GLU A 231 20.34 6.79 15.12
C GLU A 231 21.71 7.03 14.49
N SER A 232 22.60 6.05 14.54
CA SER A 232 23.98 6.20 14.08
C SER A 232 24.11 6.26 12.56
N VAL A 233 25.21 6.85 12.08
CA VAL A 233 25.55 6.82 10.65
C VAL A 233 25.75 5.38 10.16
N MET A 234 26.28 4.51 11.01
CA MET A 234 26.48 3.08 10.65
C MET A 234 25.17 2.34 10.41
N ALA A 235 24.10 2.66 11.14
CA ALA A 235 22.78 2.12 10.84
C ALA A 235 22.34 2.50 9.42
N LYS A 236 22.53 3.77 8.98
CA LYS A 236 22.22 4.21 7.63
C LYS A 236 23.08 3.49 6.57
N VAL A 237 24.35 3.23 6.87
CA VAL A 237 25.26 2.49 5.96
C VAL A 237 24.75 1.04 5.78
N TRP A 238 24.43 0.35 6.88
CA TRP A 238 23.88 -1.00 6.82
C TRP A 238 22.55 -1.06 6.09
N ASN A 239 21.64 -0.11 6.36
CA ASN A 239 20.38 -0.01 5.65
C ASN A 239 20.58 0.04 4.14
N LYS A 240 21.43 0.96 3.68
CA LYS A 240 21.74 1.08 2.24
C LYS A 240 22.35 -0.20 1.66
N ARG A 241 23.29 -0.83 2.38
CA ARG A 241 23.96 -2.04 1.93
C ARG A 241 22.98 -3.21 1.79
N ILE A 242 22.20 -3.47 2.83
CA ILE A 242 21.25 -4.58 2.88
C ILE A 242 20.19 -4.42 1.79
N PHE A 243 19.55 -3.25 1.72
CA PHE A 243 18.49 -3.02 0.74
C PHE A 243 18.99 -2.94 -0.70
N LYS A 244 20.22 -2.48 -0.93
CA LYS A 244 20.84 -2.57 -2.26
C LYS A 244 20.99 -4.03 -2.69
N GLN A 245 21.53 -4.88 -1.81
CA GLN A 245 21.72 -6.31 -2.11
C GLN A 245 20.39 -6.99 -2.40
N ILE A 246 19.38 -6.81 -1.54
CA ILE A 246 18.08 -7.46 -1.71
C ILE A 246 17.40 -6.98 -3.01
N LYS A 247 17.46 -5.66 -3.27
CA LYS A 247 16.86 -5.09 -4.48
C LYS A 247 17.51 -5.62 -5.75
N GLU A 248 18.83 -5.60 -5.83
CA GLU A 248 19.56 -6.12 -7.00
C GLU A 248 19.27 -7.61 -7.24
N ALA A 249 19.21 -8.41 -6.18
CA ALA A 249 18.87 -9.82 -6.28
C ALA A 249 17.39 -10.04 -6.70
N ALA A 250 16.45 -9.26 -6.16
CA ALA A 250 15.04 -9.34 -6.55
C ALA A 250 14.81 -8.89 -8.02
N ASP A 251 15.51 -7.85 -8.47
CA ASP A 251 15.47 -7.41 -9.87
C ASP A 251 16.02 -8.50 -10.80
N ALA A 252 17.16 -9.10 -10.46
CA ALA A 252 17.74 -10.20 -11.22
C ALA A 252 16.81 -11.44 -11.25
N ALA A 253 16.21 -11.79 -10.13
CA ALA A 253 15.25 -12.89 -10.03
C ALA A 253 14.03 -12.67 -10.92
N SER A 254 13.49 -11.45 -10.96
CA SER A 254 12.36 -11.11 -11.83
C SER A 254 12.70 -11.33 -13.32
N VAL A 255 13.88 -10.88 -13.75
CA VAL A 255 14.34 -11.09 -15.13
C VAL A 255 14.58 -12.57 -15.43
N THR A 256 15.18 -13.32 -14.50
CA THR A 256 15.39 -14.77 -14.64
C THR A 256 14.07 -15.51 -14.82
N LEU A 257 13.11 -15.23 -13.93
CA LEU A 257 11.78 -15.85 -13.99
C LEU A 257 10.99 -15.43 -15.23
N ALA A 258 11.16 -14.20 -15.71
CA ALA A 258 10.56 -13.76 -16.96
C ALA A 258 11.11 -14.53 -18.17
N LYS A 259 12.42 -14.86 -18.19
CA LYS A 259 13.01 -15.69 -19.24
C LYS A 259 12.51 -17.14 -19.19
N GLU A 260 12.32 -17.68 -17.99
CA GLU A 260 11.88 -19.06 -17.79
C GLU A 260 10.38 -19.26 -18.03
N ARG A 261 9.55 -18.32 -17.59
CA ARG A 261 8.09 -18.46 -17.49
C ARG A 261 7.30 -17.42 -18.28
N GLY A 262 7.97 -16.52 -18.98
CA GLY A 262 7.41 -15.34 -19.62
C GLY A 262 7.30 -14.14 -18.67
N PRO A 263 7.35 -12.91 -19.20
CA PRO A 263 7.07 -11.70 -18.43
C PRO A 263 5.62 -11.66 -17.97
N CYS A 264 5.30 -10.87 -16.95
CA CYS A 264 3.90 -10.58 -16.66
C CYS A 264 3.28 -9.82 -17.86
N PRO A 265 1.98 -10.04 -18.17
CA PRO A 265 1.35 -9.41 -19.33
C PRO A 265 1.50 -7.89 -19.39
N ASP A 266 1.34 -7.21 -18.26
CA ASP A 266 1.47 -5.75 -18.21
C ASP A 266 2.87 -5.25 -18.57
N ALA A 267 3.93 -5.99 -18.28
CA ALA A 267 5.29 -5.67 -18.68
C ALA A 267 5.57 -6.12 -20.12
N GLY A 268 5.15 -7.32 -20.48
CA GLY A 268 5.42 -7.93 -21.78
C GLY A 268 4.81 -7.16 -22.95
N GLU A 269 3.63 -6.58 -22.79
CA GLU A 269 2.97 -5.75 -23.81
C GLU A 269 3.79 -4.51 -24.21
N TYR A 270 4.66 -4.05 -23.31
CA TYR A 270 5.56 -2.91 -23.56
C TYR A 270 7.02 -3.32 -23.75
N GLY A 271 7.28 -4.60 -24.02
CA GLY A 271 8.62 -5.11 -24.29
C GLY A 271 9.52 -5.16 -23.05
N VAL A 272 8.97 -5.11 -21.85
CA VAL A 272 9.72 -5.16 -20.60
C VAL A 272 9.82 -6.62 -20.12
N MET A 273 11.06 -7.12 -19.94
CA MET A 273 11.34 -8.50 -19.51
C MET A 273 11.37 -8.58 -17.98
N GLU A 274 10.20 -8.43 -17.36
CA GLU A 274 9.97 -8.51 -15.91
C GLU A 274 8.87 -9.52 -15.59
N ARG A 275 9.12 -10.43 -14.66
CA ARG A 275 8.10 -11.38 -14.18
C ARG A 275 7.06 -10.71 -13.28
N PHE A 276 7.48 -9.67 -12.56
CA PHE A 276 6.68 -8.95 -11.59
C PHE A 276 6.65 -7.45 -11.92
N SER A 277 5.50 -6.83 -11.91
CA SER A 277 5.40 -5.37 -12.04
C SER A 277 5.94 -4.65 -10.80
N ASN A 278 5.66 -5.17 -9.61
CA ASN A 278 6.21 -4.69 -8.34
C ASN A 278 6.86 -5.86 -7.60
N LYS A 279 7.96 -5.61 -6.88
CA LYS A 279 8.80 -6.66 -6.31
C LYS A 279 8.99 -6.56 -4.80
N MET A 280 8.94 -5.36 -4.24
CA MET A 280 9.30 -5.13 -2.83
C MET A 280 8.24 -4.33 -2.08
N ALA A 281 8.00 -4.72 -0.83
CA ALA A 281 7.18 -3.98 0.12
C ALA A 281 7.60 -4.31 1.56
N ILE A 282 7.55 -3.33 2.45
CA ILE A 282 7.85 -3.53 3.87
C ILE A 282 6.53 -3.77 4.60
N ALA A 283 6.18 -5.03 4.78
CA ALA A 283 4.98 -5.43 5.51
C ALA A 283 5.13 -5.18 7.03
N PRO A 284 4.01 -5.05 7.77
CA PRO A 284 4.03 -4.90 9.22
C PRO A 284 4.69 -6.06 9.99
N THR A 285 4.65 -7.27 9.44
CA THR A 285 5.22 -8.50 10.03
C THR A 285 4.73 -8.82 11.46
N ALA A 286 3.51 -8.37 11.82
CA ALA A 286 3.00 -8.39 13.19
C ALA A 286 3.06 -9.77 13.85
N SER A 287 2.63 -10.83 13.15
CA SER A 287 2.61 -12.19 13.72
C SER A 287 3.91 -12.96 13.53
N ILE A 288 4.67 -12.67 12.47
CA ILE A 288 5.90 -13.42 12.15
C ILE A 288 7.16 -12.83 12.78
N SER A 289 7.04 -11.68 13.42
CA SER A 289 8.15 -11.01 14.13
C SER A 289 8.11 -11.21 15.65
N ILE A 290 7.23 -12.08 16.15
CA ILE A 290 7.10 -12.44 17.56
C ILE A 290 7.94 -13.69 17.85
#